data_79a172e7817ab5b205b9a775a1373f7a
#
_entry.id   79a172e7817ab5b205b9a775a1373f7a
#
_cell.length_a   1.000
_cell.length_b   1.000
_cell.length_c   1.000
_cell.angle_alpha   90.00
_cell.angle_beta   90.00
_cell.angle_gamma   90.00
#
_symmetry.space_group_name_H-M   'P 1'
#
loop_
_entity.id
_entity.type
_entity.pdbx_description
1 polymer ?
#
loop_
_entity_poly.entity_id
_entity_poly.type
_entity_poly.pdbx_seq_one_letter_code
_entity_poly.pdbx_strand_id
1 'polypeptide(L)'
;MKRIVPFLILVTLFCLGCTSGNKASEGSENNVDTVRVVKRETFVVPRQELIDAYNQIHENVVWKSLQAELEGKALRDSMMNGVETLKAIVEQEPLYSLAYTLLAQFQYALKQYDDMFATLDKAEKALYDDPNVPALRACILVDMGRDAEADEYFRKAIAIEKEFLEKGVDINRDINICSLNAFLDSTYSFKEGLKAVLNNPQYNKAEKDMLAPFVEAIEADEEFHFDRQEVSRSAIGVDSYQLEE
;
A
#
# COMPACT_ATOMS: atom_id res chain seq x y z
N MET A 1 -13.29 -16.35 14.30
CA MET A 1 -13.87 -15.17 13.64
C MET A 1 -13.37 -13.81 14.19
N LYS A 2 -12.67 -13.74 15.34
CA LYS A 2 -12.18 -12.48 15.96
C LYS A 2 -10.94 -11.84 15.32
N ARG A 3 -10.23 -12.53 14.40
CA ARG A 3 -8.97 -12.04 13.77
C ARG A 3 -9.14 -11.40 12.40
N ILE A 4 -10.36 -11.24 11.88
CA ILE A 4 -10.62 -10.73 10.52
C ILE A 4 -10.67 -9.20 10.48
N VAL A 5 -11.00 -8.54 11.59
CA VAL A 5 -11.17 -7.08 11.64
C VAL A 5 -9.83 -6.32 11.38
N PRO A 6 -8.69 -6.70 12.01
CA PRO A 6 -7.41 -6.04 11.71
C PRO A 6 -6.95 -6.22 10.25
N PHE A 7 -7.22 -7.39 9.67
CA PHE A 7 -6.84 -7.74 8.31
C PHE A 7 -7.56 -6.87 7.26
N LEU A 8 -8.88 -6.69 7.39
CA LEU A 8 -9.67 -5.84 6.48
C LEU A 8 -9.27 -4.36 6.59
N ILE A 9 -8.94 -3.89 7.80
CA ILE A 9 -8.55 -2.50 8.05
C ILE A 9 -7.23 -2.18 7.35
N LEU A 10 -6.25 -3.08 7.37
CA LEU A 10 -4.92 -2.81 6.81
C LEU A 10 -4.90 -2.93 5.29
N VAL A 11 -5.59 -3.91 4.72
CA VAL A 11 -5.71 -4.06 3.27
C VAL A 11 -6.43 -2.84 2.66
N THR A 12 -7.45 -2.30 3.35
CA THR A 12 -8.12 -1.08 2.90
C THR A 12 -7.25 0.16 3.04
N LEU A 13 -6.39 0.27 4.06
CA LEU A 13 -5.49 1.40 4.24
C LEU A 13 -4.42 1.47 3.15
N PHE A 14 -3.83 0.36 2.74
CA PHE A 14 -2.89 0.31 1.62
C PHE A 14 -3.58 0.50 0.25
N CYS A 15 -4.84 0.05 0.10
CA CYS A 15 -5.60 0.19 -1.16
C CYS A 15 -6.26 1.57 -1.31
N LEU A 16 -6.65 2.25 -0.24
CA LEU A 16 -7.32 3.55 -0.29
C LEU A 16 -6.40 4.70 -0.76
N GLY A 17 -5.08 4.56 -0.62
CA GLY A 17 -4.12 5.50 -1.20
C GLY A 17 -4.18 5.61 -2.72
N CYS A 18 -4.81 4.64 -3.40
CA CYS A 18 -4.91 4.59 -4.86
C CYS A 18 -6.17 5.25 -5.44
N THR A 19 -7.14 5.66 -4.60
CA THR A 19 -8.46 6.14 -5.08
C THR A 19 -8.67 7.64 -4.98
N SER A 20 -7.68 8.46 -4.60
CA SER A 20 -7.83 9.91 -4.65
C SER A 20 -7.80 10.43 -6.11
N GLY A 21 -8.83 10.05 -6.86
CA GLY A 21 -9.12 10.61 -8.16
C GLY A 21 -9.49 12.10 -8.01
N ASN A 22 -8.71 12.94 -8.66
CA ASN A 22 -8.93 14.36 -8.83
C ASN A 22 -10.38 14.68 -9.20
N LYS A 23 -11.12 15.33 -8.30
CA LYS A 23 -12.16 16.28 -8.74
C LYS A 23 -11.44 17.55 -9.14
N ALA A 24 -11.32 17.78 -10.45
CA ALA A 24 -10.98 19.06 -11.00
C ALA A 24 -12.01 20.11 -10.49
N SER A 25 -11.57 21.03 -9.64
CA SER A 25 -12.31 22.26 -9.40
C SER A 25 -11.96 23.23 -10.53
N GLU A 26 -12.92 23.48 -11.41
CA GLU A 26 -12.89 24.62 -12.30
C GLU A 26 -13.05 25.92 -11.52
N GLY A 27 -12.13 26.85 -11.78
CA GLY A 27 -12.42 28.28 -11.74
C GLY A 27 -12.04 29.03 -10.49
N SER A 28 -10.90 29.71 -10.51
CA SER A 28 -10.80 31.16 -10.28
C SER A 28 -9.40 31.63 -10.65
N GLU A 29 -9.28 32.41 -11.70
CA GLU A 29 -8.14 33.27 -11.96
C GLU A 29 -8.06 34.36 -10.88
N ASN A 30 -6.90 34.49 -10.20
CA ASN A 30 -6.26 35.76 -9.94
C ASN A 30 -4.92 35.63 -9.20
N ASN A 31 -3.89 36.08 -9.91
CA ASN A 31 -2.72 36.85 -9.47
C ASN A 31 -1.64 36.22 -8.54
N VAL A 32 -0.48 35.99 -9.20
CA VAL A 32 0.89 36.39 -8.80
C VAL A 32 1.42 35.89 -7.45
N ASP A 33 2.22 34.83 -7.50
CA ASP A 33 3.64 34.88 -7.16
C ASP A 33 4.33 33.60 -7.66
N THR A 34 5.50 33.75 -8.21
CA THR A 34 6.30 32.69 -8.82
C THR A 34 6.78 31.65 -7.80
N VAL A 35 5.88 30.80 -7.38
CA VAL A 35 6.24 29.49 -6.82
C VAL A 35 6.62 28.62 -8.01
N ARG A 36 7.85 28.14 -8.05
CA ARG A 36 8.25 27.03 -8.91
C ARG A 36 7.31 25.86 -8.64
N VAL A 37 6.22 25.81 -9.39
CA VAL A 37 5.43 24.61 -9.52
C VAL A 37 6.35 23.60 -10.20
N VAL A 38 6.96 22.73 -9.43
CA VAL A 38 7.47 21.47 -9.98
C VAL A 38 6.21 20.82 -10.57
N LYS A 39 6.09 20.90 -11.90
CA LYS A 39 5.04 20.20 -12.62
C LYS A 39 5.17 18.75 -12.18
N ARG A 40 4.18 18.26 -11.39
CA ARG A 40 3.93 16.84 -11.32
C ARG A 40 3.85 16.37 -12.76
N GLU A 41 4.78 15.52 -13.15
CA GLU A 41 4.57 14.77 -14.37
C GLU A 41 3.21 14.11 -14.21
N THR A 42 2.32 14.43 -15.13
CA THR A 42 0.93 14.04 -15.16
C THR A 42 0.82 12.60 -14.71
N PHE A 43 -0.04 12.32 -13.72
CA PHE A 43 -0.48 10.96 -13.40
C PHE A 43 -0.92 10.30 -14.71
N VAL A 44 -0.07 9.44 -15.22
CA VAL A 44 -0.35 8.73 -16.48
C VAL A 44 -1.31 7.63 -16.12
N VAL A 45 -2.56 7.78 -16.55
CA VAL A 45 -3.53 6.68 -16.48
C VAL A 45 -3.00 5.59 -17.40
N PRO A 46 -2.72 4.38 -16.89
CA PRO A 46 -2.26 3.28 -17.73
C PRO A 46 -3.28 3.00 -18.84
N ARG A 47 -2.80 2.48 -19.97
CA ARG A 47 -3.71 2.09 -21.05
C ARG A 47 -4.73 1.07 -20.54
N GLN A 48 -5.99 1.20 -20.96
CA GLN A 48 -7.09 0.40 -20.43
C GLN A 48 -6.81 -1.11 -20.55
N GLU A 49 -6.20 -1.55 -21.63
CA GLU A 49 -5.83 -2.95 -21.85
C GLU A 49 -4.88 -3.51 -20.78
N LEU A 50 -3.98 -2.66 -20.23
CA LEU A 50 -3.05 -3.07 -19.18
C LEU A 50 -3.71 -3.06 -17.80
N ILE A 51 -4.66 -2.14 -17.59
CA ILE A 51 -5.52 -2.14 -16.39
C ILE A 51 -6.37 -3.42 -16.38
N ASP A 52 -6.97 -3.78 -17.52
CA ASP A 52 -7.79 -4.99 -17.64
C ASP A 52 -6.96 -6.26 -17.42
N ALA A 53 -5.74 -6.32 -17.95
CA ALA A 53 -4.82 -7.42 -17.73
C ALA A 53 -4.42 -7.55 -16.24
N TYR A 54 -4.12 -6.42 -15.57
CA TYR A 54 -3.86 -6.39 -14.13
C TYR A 54 -5.07 -6.89 -13.33
N ASN A 55 -6.27 -6.37 -13.63
CA ASN A 55 -7.50 -6.75 -12.95
C ASN A 55 -7.80 -8.25 -13.10
N GLN A 56 -7.56 -8.82 -14.28
CA GLN A 56 -7.72 -10.26 -14.51
C GLN A 56 -6.77 -11.09 -13.63
N ILE A 57 -5.52 -10.66 -13.46
CA ILE A 57 -4.57 -11.33 -12.56
C ILE A 57 -5.08 -11.20 -11.11
N HIS A 58 -5.46 -10.01 -10.68
CA HIS A 58 -5.94 -9.77 -9.34
C HIS A 58 -7.18 -10.62 -9.03
N GLU A 59 -8.16 -10.68 -9.91
CA GLU A 59 -9.36 -11.48 -9.74
C GLU A 59 -9.07 -12.99 -9.77
N ASN A 60 -8.31 -13.45 -10.77
CA ASN A 60 -8.11 -14.88 -10.99
C ASN A 60 -7.04 -15.52 -10.10
N VAL A 61 -6.14 -14.74 -9.51
CA VAL A 61 -5.09 -15.26 -8.64
C VAL A 61 -5.32 -14.81 -7.20
N VAL A 62 -5.28 -13.49 -6.95
CA VAL A 62 -5.36 -12.95 -5.59
C VAL A 62 -6.72 -13.24 -4.96
N TRP A 63 -7.80 -12.85 -5.63
CA TRP A 63 -9.15 -13.01 -5.09
C TRP A 63 -9.54 -14.47 -4.89
N LYS A 64 -9.23 -15.34 -5.86
CA LYS A 64 -9.53 -16.78 -5.74
C LYS A 64 -8.68 -17.47 -4.66
N SER A 65 -7.43 -17.05 -4.45
CA SER A 65 -6.62 -17.59 -3.35
C SER A 65 -7.17 -17.17 -1.99
N LEU A 66 -7.63 -15.93 -1.85
CA LEU A 66 -8.30 -15.45 -0.62
C LEU A 66 -9.59 -16.21 -0.31
N GLN A 67 -10.29 -16.71 -1.31
CA GLN A 67 -11.50 -17.52 -1.16
C GLN A 67 -11.21 -19.03 -1.03
N ALA A 68 -9.94 -19.43 -1.01
CA ALA A 68 -9.51 -20.83 -1.04
C ALA A 68 -10.04 -21.61 -2.28
N GLU A 69 -10.32 -20.90 -3.37
CA GLU A 69 -10.72 -21.50 -4.66
C GLU A 69 -9.51 -21.88 -5.53
N LEU A 70 -8.32 -21.37 -5.17
CA LEU A 70 -7.08 -21.60 -5.90
C LEU A 70 -5.92 -21.80 -4.89
N GLU A 71 -5.37 -23.02 -4.84
CA GLU A 71 -4.36 -23.42 -3.87
C GLU A 71 -3.25 -24.27 -4.51
N GLY A 72 -2.19 -24.51 -3.75
CA GLY A 72 -1.12 -25.43 -4.08
C GLY A 72 -0.49 -25.19 -5.45
N LYS A 73 -0.33 -26.26 -6.24
CA LYS A 73 0.30 -26.19 -7.57
C LYS A 73 -0.45 -25.28 -8.54
N ALA A 74 -1.78 -25.31 -8.53
CA ALA A 74 -2.58 -24.47 -9.44
C ALA A 74 -2.40 -22.98 -9.15
N LEU A 75 -2.31 -22.59 -7.88
CA LEU A 75 -2.00 -21.22 -7.46
C LEU A 75 -0.58 -20.85 -7.89
N ARG A 76 0.42 -21.72 -7.66
CA ARG A 76 1.81 -21.48 -8.08
C ARG A 76 1.90 -21.24 -9.58
N ASP A 77 1.31 -22.12 -10.40
CA ASP A 77 1.33 -21.99 -11.86
C ASP A 77 0.65 -20.70 -12.33
N SER A 78 -0.47 -20.33 -11.69
CA SER A 78 -1.18 -19.08 -11.97
C SER A 78 -0.38 -17.84 -11.59
N MET A 79 0.32 -17.86 -10.45
CA MET A 79 1.21 -16.77 -10.03
C MET A 79 2.40 -16.63 -10.99
N MET A 80 3.00 -17.73 -11.43
CA MET A 80 4.09 -17.68 -12.42
C MET A 80 3.65 -17.04 -13.73
N ASN A 81 2.47 -17.39 -14.24
CA ASN A 81 1.90 -16.73 -15.41
C ASN A 81 1.60 -15.24 -15.14
N GLY A 82 1.11 -14.93 -13.95
CA GLY A 82 0.89 -13.55 -13.49
C GLY A 82 2.17 -12.73 -13.47
N VAL A 83 3.30 -13.30 -12.99
CA VAL A 83 4.62 -12.65 -13.00
C VAL A 83 5.03 -12.24 -14.41
N GLU A 84 4.89 -13.12 -15.40
CA GLU A 84 5.24 -12.77 -16.79
C GLU A 84 4.37 -11.66 -17.37
N THR A 85 3.07 -11.70 -17.08
CA THR A 85 2.15 -10.64 -17.51
C THR A 85 2.45 -9.32 -16.82
N LEU A 86 2.71 -9.32 -15.49
CA LEU A 86 3.05 -8.12 -14.73
C LEU A 86 4.38 -7.53 -15.16
N LYS A 87 5.40 -8.34 -15.48
CA LYS A 87 6.65 -7.86 -16.09
C LYS A 87 6.39 -7.09 -17.38
N ALA A 88 5.54 -7.62 -18.26
CA ALA A 88 5.18 -6.95 -19.51
C ALA A 88 4.41 -5.63 -19.25
N ILE A 89 3.56 -5.58 -18.23
CA ILE A 89 2.84 -4.37 -17.84
C ILE A 89 3.82 -3.28 -17.36
N VAL A 90 4.72 -3.58 -16.42
CA VAL A 90 5.66 -2.57 -15.88
C VAL A 90 6.73 -2.13 -16.88
N GLU A 91 6.98 -2.91 -17.93
CA GLU A 91 7.83 -2.49 -19.05
C GLU A 91 7.13 -1.48 -19.95
N GLN A 92 5.83 -1.65 -20.18
CA GLN A 92 5.03 -0.78 -21.03
C GLN A 92 4.54 0.47 -20.32
N GLU A 93 4.28 0.39 -19.02
CA GLU A 93 3.80 1.47 -18.16
C GLU A 93 4.65 1.54 -16.88
N PRO A 94 5.84 2.15 -16.95
CA PRO A 94 6.77 2.22 -15.82
C PRO A 94 6.25 3.00 -14.61
N LEU A 95 5.15 3.74 -14.74
CA LEU A 95 4.52 4.49 -13.65
C LEU A 95 3.30 3.78 -13.06
N TYR A 96 3.04 2.52 -13.42
CA TYR A 96 1.92 1.77 -12.88
C TYR A 96 2.30 1.07 -11.56
N SER A 97 2.17 1.78 -10.45
CA SER A 97 2.57 1.36 -9.10
C SER A 97 1.97 0.01 -8.68
N LEU A 98 0.66 -0.19 -8.89
CA LEU A 98 -0.04 -1.42 -8.52
C LEU A 98 0.55 -2.68 -9.19
N ALA A 99 1.02 -2.54 -10.44
CA ALA A 99 1.63 -3.67 -11.13
C ALA A 99 2.99 -4.04 -10.53
N TYR A 100 3.79 -3.06 -10.11
CA TYR A 100 5.05 -3.34 -9.41
C TYR A 100 4.84 -3.99 -8.05
N THR A 101 3.87 -3.49 -7.27
CA THR A 101 3.59 -4.05 -5.94
C THR A 101 3.13 -5.50 -6.04
N LEU A 102 2.19 -5.81 -6.93
CA LEU A 102 1.71 -7.16 -7.12
C LEU A 102 2.80 -8.09 -7.71
N LEU A 103 3.63 -7.59 -8.63
CA LEU A 103 4.77 -8.34 -9.16
C LEU A 103 5.74 -8.73 -8.04
N ALA A 104 6.13 -7.77 -7.20
CA ALA A 104 7.03 -8.03 -6.08
C ALA A 104 6.42 -9.02 -5.06
N GLN A 105 5.12 -8.91 -4.76
CA GLN A 105 4.42 -9.84 -3.88
C GLN A 105 4.41 -11.27 -4.43
N PHE A 106 4.13 -11.44 -5.72
CA PHE A 106 4.16 -12.76 -6.37
C PHE A 106 5.58 -13.35 -6.40
N GLN A 107 6.58 -12.55 -6.76
CA GLN A 107 7.98 -12.98 -6.75
C GLN A 107 8.42 -13.39 -5.35
N TYR A 108 8.01 -12.63 -4.31
CA TYR A 108 8.28 -12.99 -2.92
C TYR A 108 7.65 -14.33 -2.54
N ALA A 109 6.35 -14.51 -2.81
CA ALA A 109 5.64 -15.75 -2.51
C ALA A 109 6.23 -16.96 -3.26
N LEU A 110 6.72 -16.77 -4.48
CA LEU A 110 7.39 -17.77 -5.29
C LEU A 110 8.87 -18.00 -4.90
N LYS A 111 9.36 -17.29 -3.87
CA LYS A 111 10.76 -17.34 -3.40
C LYS A 111 11.79 -16.85 -4.45
N GLN A 112 11.37 -16.01 -5.40
CA GLN A 112 12.20 -15.36 -6.44
C GLN A 112 12.82 -14.08 -5.90
N TYR A 113 13.59 -14.16 -4.82
CA TYR A 113 14.03 -13.00 -4.04
C TYR A 113 14.90 -12.02 -4.82
N ASP A 114 15.82 -12.48 -5.65
CA ASP A 114 16.68 -11.62 -6.46
C ASP A 114 15.86 -10.80 -7.47
N ASP A 115 14.92 -11.45 -8.16
CA ASP A 115 14.00 -10.79 -9.10
C ASP A 115 13.09 -9.78 -8.37
N MET A 116 12.61 -10.14 -7.19
CA MET A 116 11.78 -9.26 -6.36
C MET A 116 12.53 -7.98 -5.97
N PHE A 117 13.76 -8.10 -5.47
CA PHE A 117 14.55 -6.91 -5.13
C PHE A 117 14.86 -6.06 -6.37
N ALA A 118 15.18 -6.68 -7.51
CA ALA A 118 15.38 -5.97 -8.77
C ALA A 118 14.10 -5.23 -9.22
N THR A 119 12.93 -5.85 -9.04
CA THR A 119 11.63 -5.22 -9.30
C THR A 119 11.40 -4.00 -8.41
N LEU A 120 11.65 -4.12 -7.11
CA LEU A 120 11.52 -3.01 -6.15
C LEU A 120 12.52 -1.88 -6.44
N ASP A 121 13.76 -2.20 -6.82
CA ASP A 121 14.75 -1.19 -7.23
C ASP A 121 14.32 -0.42 -8.48
N LYS A 122 13.71 -1.11 -9.45
CA LYS A 122 13.15 -0.49 -10.65
C LYS A 122 11.96 0.40 -10.30
N ALA A 123 11.06 -0.09 -9.43
CA ALA A 123 9.92 0.67 -8.96
C ALA A 123 10.33 1.95 -8.22
N GLU A 124 11.31 1.88 -7.30
CA GLU A 124 11.79 3.05 -6.55
C GLU A 124 12.42 4.13 -7.43
N LYS A 125 13.01 3.73 -8.56
CA LYS A 125 13.54 4.70 -9.54
C LYS A 125 12.46 5.37 -10.37
N ALA A 126 11.45 4.59 -10.78
CA ALA A 126 10.35 5.08 -11.62
C ALA A 126 9.31 5.87 -10.79
N LEU A 127 9.09 5.45 -9.57
CA LEU A 127 8.04 5.92 -8.66
C LEU A 127 8.68 6.50 -7.38
N TYR A 128 9.64 7.40 -7.55
CA TYR A 128 10.47 7.92 -6.45
C TYR A 128 9.66 8.65 -5.36
N ASP A 129 8.45 9.08 -5.66
CA ASP A 129 7.51 9.77 -4.78
C ASP A 129 6.29 8.91 -4.38
N ASP A 130 6.31 7.60 -4.65
CA ASP A 130 5.26 6.68 -4.20
C ASP A 130 5.66 6.03 -2.87
N PRO A 131 4.96 6.34 -1.75
CA PRO A 131 5.29 5.79 -0.44
C PRO A 131 5.02 4.28 -0.33
N ASN A 132 4.17 3.71 -1.21
CA ASN A 132 3.81 2.30 -1.15
C ASN A 132 4.98 1.39 -1.51
N VAL A 133 5.86 1.83 -2.41
CA VAL A 133 7.01 1.01 -2.84
C VAL A 133 8.01 0.78 -1.68
N PRO A 134 8.52 1.81 -0.99
CA PRO A 134 9.37 1.59 0.17
C PRO A 134 8.62 0.93 1.33
N ALA A 135 7.32 1.19 1.54
CA ALA A 135 6.54 0.51 2.58
C ALA A 135 6.43 -1.00 2.32
N LEU A 136 6.15 -1.42 1.08
CA LEU A 136 6.12 -2.84 0.70
C LEU A 136 7.49 -3.50 0.92
N ARG A 137 8.58 -2.85 0.48
CA ARG A 137 9.94 -3.35 0.71
C ARG A 137 10.21 -3.54 2.19
N ALA A 138 9.81 -2.58 3.03
CA ALA A 138 9.98 -2.67 4.48
C ALA A 138 9.22 -3.87 5.06
N CYS A 139 7.95 -4.09 4.68
CA CYS A 139 7.18 -5.25 5.12
C CYS A 139 7.85 -6.58 4.73
N ILE A 140 8.36 -6.68 3.52
CA ILE A 140 9.11 -7.86 3.05
C ILE A 140 10.37 -8.07 3.90
N LEU A 141 11.12 -7.02 4.18
CA LEU A 141 12.33 -7.09 5.01
C LEU A 141 12.02 -7.52 6.45
N VAL A 142 10.88 -7.06 7.02
CA VAL A 142 10.41 -7.55 8.33
C VAL A 142 10.16 -9.05 8.30
N ASP A 143 9.43 -9.56 7.29
CA ASP A 143 9.15 -10.99 7.18
C ASP A 143 10.43 -11.83 6.95
N MET A 144 11.45 -11.24 6.34
CA MET A 144 12.78 -11.84 6.19
C MET A 144 13.67 -11.70 7.46
N GLY A 145 13.20 -11.07 8.54
CA GLY A 145 13.99 -10.84 9.76
C GLY A 145 15.08 -9.76 9.63
N ARG A 146 14.98 -8.88 8.63
CA ARG A 146 15.94 -7.79 8.35
C ARG A 146 15.42 -6.45 8.89
N ASP A 147 15.10 -6.42 10.18
CA ASP A 147 14.39 -5.31 10.83
C ASP A 147 15.08 -3.95 10.70
N ALA A 148 16.41 -3.90 10.89
CA ALA A 148 17.13 -2.64 10.80
C ALA A 148 17.05 -1.99 9.42
N GLU A 149 17.08 -2.81 8.36
CA GLU A 149 16.91 -2.34 6.99
C GLU A 149 15.45 -1.95 6.71
N ALA A 150 14.48 -2.72 7.23
CA ALA A 150 13.07 -2.39 7.12
C ALA A 150 12.78 -1.00 7.71
N ASP A 151 13.36 -0.67 8.86
CA ASP A 151 13.20 0.63 9.50
C ASP A 151 13.63 1.81 8.62
N GLU A 152 14.69 1.65 7.83
CA GLU A 152 15.12 2.69 6.89
C GLU A 152 14.06 2.95 5.82
N TYR A 153 13.46 1.88 5.29
CA TYR A 153 12.41 1.99 4.28
C TYR A 153 11.08 2.50 4.84
N PHE A 154 10.70 2.14 6.07
CA PHE A 154 9.55 2.76 6.73
C PHE A 154 9.75 4.27 6.93
N ARG A 155 10.94 4.71 7.36
CA ARG A 155 11.25 6.14 7.49
C ARG A 155 11.19 6.85 6.13
N LYS A 156 11.66 6.20 5.06
CA LYS A 156 11.55 6.72 3.69
C LYS A 156 10.09 6.90 3.27
N ALA A 157 9.24 5.92 3.51
CA ALA A 157 7.81 6.01 3.21
C ALA A 157 7.14 7.16 3.98
N ILE A 158 7.43 7.30 5.29
CA ILE A 158 6.92 8.41 6.11
C ILE A 158 7.38 9.77 5.57
N ALA A 159 8.64 9.88 5.14
CA ALA A 159 9.15 11.14 4.59
C ALA A 159 8.39 11.56 3.33
N ILE A 160 8.11 10.60 2.43
CA ILE A 160 7.31 10.84 1.23
C ILE A 160 5.88 11.28 1.60
N GLU A 161 5.21 10.58 2.53
CA GLU A 161 3.86 10.94 2.98
C GLU A 161 3.81 12.36 3.56
N LYS A 162 4.79 12.72 4.40
CA LYS A 162 4.89 14.07 4.98
C LYS A 162 5.12 15.15 3.92
N GLU A 163 5.95 14.89 2.92
CA GLU A 163 6.15 15.83 1.81
C GLU A 163 4.85 16.11 1.04
N PHE A 164 3.99 15.10 0.91
CA PHE A 164 2.67 15.32 0.31
C PHE A 164 1.73 16.11 1.22
N LEU A 165 1.74 15.88 2.53
CA LEU A 165 0.93 16.64 3.49
C LEU A 165 1.32 18.13 3.54
N GLU A 166 2.58 18.47 3.30
CA GLU A 166 3.02 19.87 3.15
C GLU A 166 2.35 20.57 1.94
N LYS A 167 1.95 19.79 0.93
CA LYS A 167 1.29 20.28 -0.29
C LYS A 167 -0.23 20.34 -0.18
N GLY A 168 -0.81 19.66 0.81
CA GLY A 168 -2.25 19.64 1.03
C GLY A 168 -2.67 18.63 2.09
N VAL A 169 -3.81 18.89 2.71
CA VAL A 169 -4.37 18.03 3.76
C VAL A 169 -5.01 16.80 3.13
N ASP A 170 -4.67 15.61 3.63
CA ASP A 170 -5.20 14.32 3.17
C ASP A 170 -5.26 13.34 4.35
N ILE A 171 -6.47 12.98 4.77
CA ILE A 171 -6.69 12.10 5.92
C ILE A 171 -6.07 10.71 5.73
N ASN A 172 -6.06 10.19 4.49
CA ASN A 172 -5.48 8.87 4.22
C ASN A 172 -3.96 8.87 4.44
N ARG A 173 -3.29 9.98 4.14
CA ARG A 173 -1.86 10.13 4.38
C ARG A 173 -1.53 10.18 5.86
N ASP A 174 -2.32 10.89 6.65
CA ASP A 174 -2.15 10.89 8.12
C ASP A 174 -2.40 9.50 8.71
N ILE A 175 -3.39 8.75 8.20
CA ILE A 175 -3.63 7.35 8.58
C ILE A 175 -2.43 6.47 8.21
N ASN A 176 -1.88 6.62 7.00
CA ASN A 176 -0.69 5.88 6.56
C ASN A 176 0.51 6.19 7.47
N ILE A 177 0.73 7.45 7.81
CA ILE A 177 1.80 7.84 8.74
C ILE A 177 1.61 7.20 10.12
N CYS A 178 0.37 7.13 10.63
CA CYS A 178 0.09 6.42 11.89
C CYS A 178 0.46 4.94 11.79
N SER A 179 0.10 4.27 10.70
CA SER A 179 0.44 2.87 10.45
C SER A 179 1.97 2.67 10.38
N LEU A 180 2.66 3.49 9.61
CA LEU A 180 4.11 3.41 9.44
C LEU A 180 4.88 3.69 10.75
N ASN A 181 4.38 4.61 11.59
CA ASN A 181 4.97 4.85 12.91
C ASN A 181 4.79 3.64 13.85
N ALA A 182 3.67 2.93 13.76
CA ALA A 182 3.46 1.72 14.56
C ALA A 182 4.43 0.58 14.17
N PHE A 183 4.89 0.54 12.92
CA PHE A 183 5.97 -0.37 12.51
C PHE A 183 7.35 0.02 13.09
N LEU A 184 7.60 1.31 13.26
CA LEU A 184 8.91 1.81 13.70
C LEU A 184 9.10 1.80 15.23
N ASP A 185 8.03 2.01 15.95
CA ASP A 185 8.10 2.21 17.41
C ASP A 185 7.07 1.33 18.11
N SER A 186 7.53 0.30 18.78
CA SER A 186 6.67 -0.63 19.53
C SER A 186 5.94 0.05 20.70
N THR A 187 6.37 1.25 21.12
CA THR A 187 5.70 2.06 22.13
C THR A 187 4.64 2.99 21.55
N TYR A 188 4.62 3.16 20.22
CA TYR A 188 3.64 3.99 19.54
C TYR A 188 2.26 3.35 19.60
N SER A 189 1.30 4.08 20.14
CA SER A 189 -0.09 3.62 20.15
C SER A 189 -0.76 3.95 18.82
N PHE A 190 -0.90 2.96 17.95
CA PHE A 190 -1.64 3.08 16.69
C PHE A 190 -3.07 3.59 16.90
N LYS A 191 -3.75 3.08 17.92
CA LYS A 191 -5.09 3.50 18.34
C LYS A 191 -5.17 5.00 18.67
N GLU A 192 -4.23 5.50 19.48
CA GLU A 192 -4.19 6.93 19.84
C GLU A 192 -3.82 7.80 18.64
N GLY A 193 -2.95 7.30 17.75
CA GLY A 193 -2.64 7.97 16.49
C GLY A 193 -3.88 8.17 15.62
N LEU A 194 -4.67 7.12 15.40
CA LEU A 194 -5.92 7.21 14.63
C LEU A 194 -6.96 8.14 15.28
N LYS A 195 -7.06 8.14 16.62
CA LYS A 195 -7.91 9.10 17.35
C LYS A 195 -7.46 10.53 17.13
N ALA A 196 -6.16 10.79 17.12
CA ALA A 196 -5.63 12.12 16.85
C ALA A 196 -5.99 12.59 15.44
N VAL A 197 -5.91 11.71 14.43
CA VAL A 197 -6.36 11.99 13.07
C VAL A 197 -7.87 12.29 13.04
N LEU A 198 -8.69 11.47 13.69
CA LEU A 198 -10.14 11.65 13.75
C LEU A 198 -10.52 12.98 14.39
N ASN A 199 -9.77 13.43 15.41
CA ASN A 199 -10.00 14.68 16.12
C ASN A 199 -9.36 15.91 15.45
N ASN A 200 -8.58 15.74 14.38
CA ASN A 200 -7.93 16.85 13.71
C ASN A 200 -8.98 17.79 13.09
N PRO A 201 -8.96 19.11 13.44
CA PRO A 201 -9.96 20.06 12.95
C PRO A 201 -9.84 20.38 11.45
N GLN A 202 -8.73 20.04 10.82
CA GLN A 202 -8.51 20.26 9.39
C GLN A 202 -9.36 19.33 8.50
N TYR A 203 -9.82 18.19 9.03
CA TYR A 203 -10.66 17.25 8.30
C TYR A 203 -12.13 17.56 8.43
N ASN A 204 -12.86 17.46 7.32
CA ASN A 204 -14.30 17.67 7.30
C ASN A 204 -15.06 16.46 7.87
N LYS A 205 -16.38 16.64 8.04
CA LYS A 205 -17.23 15.58 8.62
C LYS A 205 -17.23 14.30 7.79
N ALA A 206 -17.26 14.37 6.46
CA ALA A 206 -17.34 13.19 5.61
C ALA A 206 -16.07 12.35 5.68
N GLU A 207 -14.88 12.99 5.75
CA GLU A 207 -13.61 12.34 5.95
C GLU A 207 -13.55 11.60 7.30
N LYS A 208 -14.04 12.28 8.36
CA LYS A 208 -14.10 11.71 9.70
C LYS A 208 -15.11 10.57 9.82
N ASP A 209 -16.27 10.68 9.21
CA ASP A 209 -17.30 9.64 9.18
C ASP A 209 -16.79 8.35 8.48
N MET A 210 -15.85 8.48 7.57
CA MET A 210 -15.18 7.33 6.93
C MET A 210 -14.20 6.63 7.88
N LEU A 211 -13.47 7.37 8.71
CA LEU A 211 -12.49 6.80 9.64
C LEU A 211 -13.13 6.30 10.94
N ALA A 212 -14.20 6.95 11.42
CA ALA A 212 -14.81 6.69 12.73
C ALA A 212 -15.13 5.19 12.98
N PRO A 213 -15.74 4.43 12.05
CA PRO A 213 -16.05 3.02 12.29
C PRO A 213 -14.81 2.16 12.55
N PHE A 214 -13.65 2.52 11.94
CA PHE A 214 -12.39 1.81 12.18
C PHE A 214 -11.85 2.09 13.58
N VAL A 215 -11.90 3.34 14.00
CA VAL A 215 -11.46 3.74 15.35
C VAL A 215 -12.34 3.05 16.38
N GLU A 216 -13.67 3.06 16.20
CA GLU A 216 -14.63 2.39 17.08
C GLU A 216 -14.38 0.87 17.17
N ALA A 217 -14.10 0.21 16.04
CA ALA A 217 -13.81 -1.22 16.01
C ALA A 217 -12.53 -1.58 16.79
N ILE A 218 -11.46 -0.76 16.62
CA ILE A 218 -10.20 -0.92 17.35
C ILE A 218 -10.39 -0.60 18.84
N GLU A 219 -11.23 0.37 19.18
CA GLU A 219 -11.55 0.70 20.58
C GLU A 219 -12.32 -0.40 21.29
N ALA A 220 -13.24 -1.04 20.59
CA ALA A 220 -14.03 -2.14 21.11
C ALA A 220 -13.23 -3.43 21.30
N ASP A 221 -12.05 -3.55 20.67
CA ASP A 221 -11.17 -4.71 20.84
C ASP A 221 -10.15 -4.43 21.96
N GLU A 222 -10.44 -4.98 23.15
CA GLU A 222 -9.55 -4.86 24.33
C GLU A 222 -8.22 -5.61 24.14
N GLU A 223 -8.18 -6.60 23.26
CA GLU A 223 -6.99 -7.41 22.94
C GLU A 223 -6.21 -6.84 21.75
N PHE A 224 -6.66 -5.72 21.15
CA PHE A 224 -5.99 -5.14 19.99
C PHE A 224 -4.56 -4.73 20.34
N HIS A 225 -3.63 -5.29 19.62
CA HIS A 225 -2.22 -4.88 19.62
C HIS A 225 -1.72 -4.86 18.17
N PHE A 226 -0.79 -3.97 17.90
CA PHE A 226 -0.13 -3.89 16.60
C PHE A 226 1.06 -4.85 16.59
N ASP A 227 0.91 -6.00 15.93
CA ASP A 227 2.01 -6.95 15.72
C ASP A 227 2.69 -6.66 14.38
N ARG A 228 3.91 -6.17 14.45
CA ARG A 228 4.71 -5.77 13.28
C ARG A 228 4.87 -6.91 12.28
N GLN A 229 5.15 -8.13 12.75
CA GLN A 229 5.37 -9.29 11.89
C GLN A 229 4.06 -9.74 11.22
N GLU A 230 2.99 -9.89 11.99
CA GLU A 230 1.67 -10.29 11.48
C GLU A 230 1.16 -9.29 10.46
N VAL A 231 1.28 -8.00 10.76
CA VAL A 231 0.85 -6.93 9.87
C VAL A 231 1.67 -6.89 8.59
N SER A 232 3.00 -7.08 8.66
CA SER A 232 3.87 -7.15 7.48
C SER A 232 3.50 -8.33 6.59
N ARG A 233 3.30 -9.52 7.14
CA ARG A 233 2.88 -10.72 6.39
C ARG A 233 1.54 -10.52 5.70
N SER A 234 0.60 -9.89 6.40
CA SER A 234 -0.69 -9.50 5.83
C SER A 234 -0.54 -8.53 4.66
N ALA A 235 0.31 -7.49 4.80
CA ALA A 235 0.53 -6.49 3.77
C ALA A 235 1.16 -7.07 2.49
N ILE A 236 2.05 -8.06 2.61
CA ILE A 236 2.63 -8.76 1.46
C ILE A 236 1.77 -9.91 0.95
N GLY A 237 0.67 -10.26 1.64
CA GLY A 237 -0.29 -11.27 1.22
C GLY A 237 0.17 -12.71 1.35
N VAL A 238 1.31 -13.00 1.98
CA VAL A 238 1.87 -14.37 2.04
C VAL A 238 1.00 -15.35 2.80
N ASP A 239 0.28 -14.89 3.81
CA ASP A 239 -0.63 -15.76 4.58
C ASP A 239 -1.86 -16.19 3.78
N SER A 240 -2.14 -15.50 2.66
CA SER A 240 -3.23 -15.82 1.73
C SER A 240 -2.81 -16.82 0.67
N TYR A 241 -1.51 -17.02 0.46
CA TYR A 241 -0.99 -17.89 -0.59
C TYR A 241 -0.59 -19.23 -0.01
N GLN A 242 -1.49 -20.21 -0.10
CA GLN A 242 -1.23 -21.58 0.31
C GLN A 242 -0.49 -22.32 -0.81
N LEU A 243 0.81 -22.05 -0.94
CA LEU A 243 1.69 -22.75 -1.88
C LEU A 243 2.22 -24.02 -1.21
N GLU A 244 1.99 -25.17 -1.84
CA GLU A 244 2.66 -26.41 -1.44
C GLU A 244 4.17 -26.30 -1.67
N GLU A 245 4.98 -26.82 -0.74
CA GLU A 245 6.43 -26.86 -0.82
C GLU A 245 6.95 -27.75 -1.97
#